data_d18563317cb76ad76723b18503d3a2f4
#
_entry.id   d18563317cb76ad76723b18503d3a2f4
#
_cell.length_a   1.000
_cell.length_b   1.000
_cell.length_c   1.000
_cell.angle_alpha   90.00
_cell.angle_beta   90.00
_cell.angle_gamma   90.00
#
_symmetry.space_group_name_H-M   'P 1'
#
loop_
_entity.id
_entity.type
_entity.pdbx_description
1 polymer ?
#
loop_
_entity_poly.entity_id
_entity_poly.type
_entity_poly.pdbx_seq_one_letter_code
_entity_poly.pdbx_strand_id
1 'polypeptide(L)'
;MPRQLNKTKHFQAAVHLREWINTLSPGEILPVVSELTVRFGVSHGTAMRALASLAAEGIIVRPLGRKRYRIAERFEHISARICVLRPDHPSFDLDSMEKSIYRAGLKRNWTFIQHCFRNLSELDFSRIMAKADAMILIPTAEIISEDLIKGLLKPARPIVVLLQHLRHPMINNVCINDFRVGELAAEALARRGHKRILFLKTEPDETTMRERFNGFRSAAERLGLECGEELYFDTHLRAFEPALETAYRALSDRLDKGKPDFTALFSASLSGGLASYRALREHGLRVPEDVAVLAYSGEANLAPYLTPPLSSVEINSEEFGEFSVNLLDKALKGSLKNAEQIEIQPHCSLRESM
;
A
#
# COMPACT_ATOMS: atom_id res chain seq x y z
N MET A 1 -2.76 -4.68 -33.23
CA MET A 1 -2.73 -3.19 -33.11
C MET A 1 -3.76 -2.79 -32.09
N PRO A 2 -3.41 -2.24 -30.90
CA PRO A 2 -4.38 -1.77 -29.95
C PRO A 2 -5.00 -0.46 -30.50
N ARG A 3 -6.33 -0.41 -30.55
CA ARG A 3 -7.10 0.81 -30.88
C ARG A 3 -6.69 1.92 -29.91
N GLN A 4 -6.04 2.97 -30.40
CA GLN A 4 -5.94 4.24 -29.70
C GLN A 4 -7.37 4.68 -29.36
N LEU A 5 -7.68 4.77 -28.06
CA LEU A 5 -8.88 5.47 -27.57
C LEU A 5 -8.74 6.93 -28.00
N ASN A 6 -9.35 7.27 -29.13
CA ASN A 6 -9.54 8.65 -29.55
C ASN A 6 -10.31 9.37 -28.44
N LYS A 7 -9.60 10.19 -27.64
CA LYS A 7 -10.22 11.03 -26.62
C LYS A 7 -11.21 11.93 -27.35
N THR A 8 -12.49 11.60 -27.24
CA THR A 8 -13.57 12.31 -27.92
C THR A 8 -13.57 13.78 -27.51
N LYS A 9 -13.91 14.72 -28.43
CA LYS A 9 -13.91 16.16 -28.17
C LYS A 9 -14.67 16.54 -26.88
N HIS A 10 -15.73 15.82 -26.54
CA HIS A 10 -16.48 16.06 -25.29
C HIS A 10 -15.69 15.66 -24.03
N PHE A 11 -14.84 14.65 -24.09
CA PHE A 11 -13.98 14.26 -22.97
C PHE A 11 -12.92 15.34 -22.70
N GLN A 12 -12.28 15.85 -23.75
CA GLN A 12 -11.33 16.97 -23.62
C GLN A 12 -12.01 18.23 -23.07
N ALA A 13 -13.22 18.52 -23.53
CA ALA A 13 -14.01 19.64 -23.02
C ALA A 13 -14.38 19.44 -21.53
N ALA A 14 -14.70 18.22 -21.11
CA ALA A 14 -14.99 17.91 -19.70
C ALA A 14 -13.75 18.09 -18.82
N VAL A 15 -12.57 17.73 -19.30
CA VAL A 15 -11.30 17.94 -18.59
C VAL A 15 -11.03 19.42 -18.38
N HIS A 16 -11.07 20.23 -19.45
CA HIS A 16 -10.84 21.69 -19.37
C HIS A 16 -11.91 22.39 -18.51
N LEU A 17 -13.17 21.96 -18.64
CA LEU A 17 -14.25 22.50 -17.82
C LEU A 17 -14.05 22.17 -16.34
N ARG A 18 -13.59 20.96 -16.02
CA ARG A 18 -13.24 20.55 -14.65
C ARG A 18 -12.08 21.36 -14.08
N GLU A 19 -11.02 21.56 -14.85
CA GLU A 19 -9.87 22.38 -14.45
C GLU A 19 -10.31 23.81 -14.11
N TRP A 20 -11.19 24.40 -14.93
CA TRP A 20 -11.72 25.70 -14.64
C TRP A 20 -12.68 25.71 -13.44
N ILE A 21 -13.56 24.71 -13.30
CA ILE A 21 -14.47 24.58 -12.16
C ILE A 21 -13.69 24.53 -10.84
N ASN A 22 -12.52 23.88 -10.83
CA ASN A 22 -11.65 23.85 -9.66
C ASN A 22 -11.12 25.23 -9.22
N THR A 23 -11.28 26.27 -10.04
CA THR A 23 -10.94 27.66 -9.68
C THR A 23 -12.11 28.44 -9.09
N LEU A 24 -13.32 27.88 -9.09
CA LEU A 24 -14.55 28.50 -8.65
C LEU A 24 -14.95 28.04 -7.24
N SER A 25 -15.77 28.80 -6.54
CA SER A 25 -16.22 28.47 -5.19
C SER A 25 -17.41 27.50 -5.19
N PRO A 26 -17.55 26.61 -4.16
CA PRO A 26 -18.76 25.82 -3.97
C PRO A 26 -20.01 26.69 -3.96
N GLY A 27 -21.07 26.24 -4.63
CA GLY A 27 -22.33 26.98 -4.78
C GLY A 27 -22.32 28.02 -5.89
N GLU A 28 -21.17 28.36 -6.49
CA GLU A 28 -21.05 29.33 -7.58
C GLU A 28 -21.84 28.88 -8.81
N ILE A 29 -22.53 29.83 -9.46
CA ILE A 29 -23.38 29.58 -10.61
C ILE A 29 -22.54 29.63 -11.88
N LEU A 30 -22.56 28.54 -12.65
CA LEU A 30 -21.87 28.47 -13.92
C LEU A 30 -22.54 29.37 -14.97
N PRO A 31 -21.74 29.91 -15.91
CA PRO A 31 -22.27 30.64 -17.09
C PRO A 31 -23.26 29.77 -17.88
N VAL A 32 -24.06 30.38 -18.72
CA VAL A 32 -24.95 29.64 -19.62
C VAL A 32 -24.15 28.87 -20.67
N VAL A 33 -24.75 27.82 -21.22
CA VAL A 33 -24.05 26.89 -22.13
C VAL A 33 -23.45 27.60 -23.33
N SER A 34 -24.13 28.64 -23.85
CA SER A 34 -23.63 29.46 -24.96
C SER A 34 -22.31 30.18 -24.59
N GLU A 35 -22.19 30.70 -23.38
CA GLU A 35 -20.96 31.34 -22.91
C GLU A 35 -19.82 30.31 -22.73
N LEU A 36 -20.15 29.11 -22.24
CA LEU A 36 -19.18 28.02 -22.13
C LEU A 36 -18.70 27.53 -23.50
N THR A 37 -19.58 27.49 -24.53
CA THR A 37 -19.17 27.13 -25.90
C THR A 37 -18.14 28.10 -26.44
N VAL A 38 -18.33 29.39 -26.22
CA VAL A 38 -17.37 30.43 -26.63
C VAL A 38 -16.06 30.30 -25.84
N ARG A 39 -16.17 30.20 -24.52
CA ARG A 39 -14.99 30.14 -23.63
C ARG A 39 -14.07 28.96 -23.93
N PHE A 40 -14.64 27.79 -24.22
CA PHE A 40 -13.88 26.55 -24.45
C PHE A 40 -13.72 26.16 -25.92
N GLY A 41 -14.25 26.96 -26.85
CA GLY A 41 -14.13 26.71 -28.30
C GLY A 41 -14.81 25.40 -28.75
N VAL A 42 -15.93 25.01 -28.13
CA VAL A 42 -16.60 23.73 -28.38
C VAL A 42 -18.04 23.91 -28.86
N SER A 43 -18.59 22.91 -29.55
CA SER A 43 -20.00 22.94 -29.97
C SER A 43 -20.94 22.84 -28.77
N HIS A 44 -22.18 23.32 -28.94
CA HIS A 44 -23.24 23.23 -27.91
C HIS A 44 -23.45 21.78 -27.42
N GLY A 45 -23.51 20.81 -28.34
CA GLY A 45 -23.67 19.40 -28.00
C GLY A 45 -22.45 18.81 -27.24
N THR A 46 -21.24 19.31 -27.52
CA THR A 46 -20.02 18.92 -26.80
C THR A 46 -20.04 19.50 -25.38
N ALA A 47 -20.39 20.79 -25.22
CA ALA A 47 -20.53 21.42 -23.92
C ALA A 47 -21.59 20.74 -23.05
N MET A 48 -22.75 20.43 -23.62
CA MET A 48 -23.85 19.76 -22.92
C MET A 48 -23.44 18.34 -22.43
N ARG A 49 -22.75 17.57 -23.26
CA ARG A 49 -22.26 16.25 -22.85
C ARG A 49 -21.20 16.33 -21.76
N ALA A 50 -20.30 17.33 -21.83
CA ALA A 50 -19.32 17.59 -20.79
C ALA A 50 -20.00 17.96 -19.46
N LEU A 51 -20.99 18.85 -19.48
CA LEU A 51 -21.78 19.22 -18.31
C LEU A 51 -22.57 18.03 -17.74
N ALA A 52 -23.15 17.20 -18.61
CA ALA A 52 -23.87 15.99 -18.18
C ALA A 52 -22.92 14.99 -17.47
N SER A 53 -21.69 14.82 -17.98
CA SER A 53 -20.65 14.00 -17.31
C SER A 53 -20.33 14.54 -15.93
N LEU A 54 -20.06 15.84 -15.82
CA LEU A 54 -19.73 16.47 -14.54
C LEU A 54 -20.91 16.46 -13.55
N ALA A 55 -22.13 16.53 -14.06
CA ALA A 55 -23.33 16.40 -13.22
C ALA A 55 -23.54 14.96 -12.72
N ALA A 56 -23.28 13.95 -13.57
CA ALA A 56 -23.31 12.54 -13.18
C ALA A 56 -22.25 12.20 -12.13
N GLU A 57 -21.12 12.92 -12.14
CA GLU A 57 -20.07 12.82 -11.15
C GLU A 57 -20.33 13.62 -9.86
N GLY A 58 -21.46 14.36 -9.80
CA GLY A 58 -21.82 15.18 -8.65
C GLY A 58 -21.02 16.47 -8.46
N ILE A 59 -20.18 16.83 -9.44
CA ILE A 59 -19.34 18.03 -9.40
C ILE A 59 -20.18 19.30 -9.55
N ILE A 60 -21.17 19.24 -10.43
CA ILE A 60 -22.14 20.31 -10.63
C ILE A 60 -23.55 19.79 -10.45
N VAL A 61 -24.44 20.64 -10.02
CA VAL A 61 -25.87 20.31 -9.86
C VAL A 61 -26.72 21.30 -10.63
N ARG A 62 -27.83 20.82 -11.18
CA ARG A 62 -28.83 21.68 -11.78
C ARG A 62 -30.06 21.71 -10.89
N PRO A 63 -30.29 22.77 -10.11
CA PRO A 63 -31.47 22.88 -9.26
C PRO A 63 -32.77 22.79 -10.07
N LEU A 64 -33.79 22.15 -9.48
CA LEU A 64 -35.08 21.99 -10.10
C LEU A 64 -35.66 23.35 -10.52
N GLY A 65 -36.10 23.49 -11.79
CA GLY A 65 -36.63 24.75 -12.31
C GLY A 65 -35.58 25.79 -12.71
N ARG A 66 -34.32 25.56 -12.57
CA ARG A 66 -33.25 26.49 -12.97
C ARG A 66 -32.59 26.07 -14.30
N LYS A 67 -32.25 27.08 -15.14
CA LYS A 67 -31.59 26.86 -16.44
C LYS A 67 -30.05 26.72 -16.31
N ARG A 68 -29.48 27.16 -15.19
CA ARG A 68 -28.03 27.19 -14.98
C ARG A 68 -27.62 26.09 -14.04
N TYR A 69 -26.43 25.54 -14.28
CA TYR A 69 -25.74 24.67 -13.32
C TYR A 69 -25.08 25.53 -12.25
N ARG A 70 -24.91 24.98 -11.08
CA ARG A 70 -24.06 25.53 -10.03
C ARG A 70 -23.08 24.44 -9.55
N ILE A 71 -21.95 24.85 -9.02
CA ILE A 71 -21.02 23.95 -8.36
C ILE A 71 -21.73 23.34 -7.16
N ALA A 72 -21.59 22.02 -6.97
CA ALA A 72 -22.20 21.34 -5.84
C ALA A 72 -21.63 21.92 -4.53
N GLU A 73 -22.48 22.14 -3.53
CA GLU A 73 -22.07 22.72 -2.23
C GLU A 73 -21.08 21.81 -1.48
N ARG A 74 -21.04 20.51 -1.85
CA ARG A 74 -20.08 19.53 -1.37
C ARG A 74 -18.91 19.31 -2.34
N PHE A 75 -18.81 20.12 -3.41
CA PHE A 75 -17.68 20.07 -4.31
C PHE A 75 -16.48 20.73 -3.62
N GLU A 76 -15.73 19.92 -2.94
CA GLU A 76 -14.51 20.34 -2.30
C GLU A 76 -13.43 20.54 -3.37
N HIS A 77 -12.77 21.68 -3.38
CA HIS A 77 -11.64 21.93 -4.27
C HIS A 77 -10.60 20.82 -4.12
N ILE A 78 -10.20 20.21 -5.24
CA ILE A 78 -9.04 19.33 -5.26
C ILE A 78 -7.83 20.15 -4.80
N SER A 79 -7.36 19.88 -3.59
CA SER A 79 -6.25 20.62 -2.99
C SER A 79 -4.90 20.15 -3.49
N ALA A 80 -4.78 18.87 -3.91
CA ALA A 80 -3.59 18.31 -4.53
C ALA A 80 -3.90 17.05 -5.36
N ARG A 81 -3.07 16.80 -6.37
CA ARG A 81 -3.05 15.57 -7.17
C ARG A 81 -1.83 14.75 -6.77
N ILE A 82 -2.05 13.60 -6.22
CA ILE A 82 -0.99 12.74 -5.69
C ILE A 82 -0.76 11.56 -6.63
N CYS A 83 0.47 11.39 -7.08
CA CYS A 83 0.90 10.19 -7.77
C CYS A 83 1.19 9.10 -6.73
N VAL A 84 0.52 7.96 -6.80
CA VAL A 84 0.86 6.76 -6.05
C VAL A 84 1.56 5.80 -6.99
N LEU A 85 2.83 5.54 -6.71
CA LEU A 85 3.69 4.68 -7.50
C LEU A 85 3.93 3.39 -6.71
N ARG A 86 3.46 2.25 -7.22
CA ARG A 86 3.52 0.94 -6.53
C ARG A 86 3.96 -0.19 -7.47
N PRO A 87 4.49 -1.30 -6.92
CA PRO A 87 4.75 -2.50 -7.71
C PRO A 87 3.49 -3.09 -8.34
N ASP A 88 3.63 -3.64 -9.55
CA ASP A 88 2.57 -4.33 -10.30
C ASP A 88 2.48 -5.79 -9.86
N HIS A 89 2.12 -6.03 -8.59
CA HIS A 89 1.81 -7.37 -8.11
C HIS A 89 0.73 -7.34 -7.01
N PRO A 90 -0.09 -8.40 -6.90
CA PRO A 90 -1.09 -8.52 -5.85
C PRO A 90 -0.41 -8.66 -4.48
N SER A 91 -0.85 -7.87 -3.50
CA SER A 91 -0.41 -7.97 -2.12
C SER A 91 -1.51 -7.46 -1.18
N PHE A 92 -1.94 -8.30 -0.25
CA PHE A 92 -2.94 -7.92 0.75
C PHE A 92 -2.50 -6.71 1.57
N ASP A 93 -1.23 -6.67 1.95
CA ASP A 93 -0.67 -5.60 2.79
C ASP A 93 -0.58 -4.29 2.01
N LEU A 94 -0.07 -4.31 0.77
CA LEU A 94 0.02 -3.12 -0.08
C LEU A 94 -1.35 -2.54 -0.41
N ASP A 95 -2.33 -3.40 -0.72
CA ASP A 95 -3.69 -2.98 -1.04
C ASP A 95 -4.37 -2.33 0.16
N SER A 96 -4.11 -2.82 1.36
CA SER A 96 -4.64 -2.27 2.59
C SER A 96 -4.04 -0.92 2.93
N MET A 97 -2.71 -0.80 2.85
CA MET A 97 -1.99 0.46 3.06
C MET A 97 -2.43 1.52 2.06
N GLU A 98 -2.55 1.16 0.78
CA GLU A 98 -3.01 2.07 -0.27
C GLU A 98 -4.43 2.58 0.00
N LYS A 99 -5.36 1.71 0.41
CA LYS A 99 -6.71 2.11 0.82
C LYS A 99 -6.70 3.10 1.99
N SER A 100 -5.83 2.91 2.98
CA SER A 100 -5.71 3.82 4.12
C SER A 100 -5.18 5.19 3.69
N ILE A 101 -4.18 5.22 2.79
CA ILE A 101 -3.64 6.45 2.19
C ILE A 101 -4.74 7.19 1.42
N TYR A 102 -5.51 6.48 0.61
CA TYR A 102 -6.61 7.10 -0.15
C TYR A 102 -7.66 7.69 0.77
N ARG A 103 -8.10 6.95 1.82
CA ARG A 103 -9.05 7.46 2.81
C ARG A 103 -8.54 8.74 3.50
N ALA A 104 -7.28 8.74 3.92
CA ALA A 104 -6.66 9.89 4.59
C ALA A 104 -6.52 11.10 3.65
N GLY A 105 -6.15 10.87 2.39
CA GLY A 105 -6.00 11.94 1.39
C GLY A 105 -7.35 12.49 0.91
N LEU A 106 -8.37 11.65 0.77
CA LEU A 106 -9.72 12.09 0.42
C LEU A 106 -10.30 13.06 1.47
N LYS A 107 -10.00 12.87 2.76
CA LYS A 107 -10.37 13.82 3.83
C LYS A 107 -9.74 15.21 3.63
N ARG A 108 -8.69 15.31 2.80
CA ARG A 108 -7.96 16.55 2.46
C ARG A 108 -8.27 17.05 1.05
N ASN A 109 -9.28 16.47 0.41
CA ASN A 109 -9.67 16.78 -0.97
C ASN A 109 -8.55 16.51 -1.99
N TRP A 110 -7.76 15.47 -1.77
CA TRP A 110 -6.77 15.02 -2.72
C TRP A 110 -7.38 14.08 -3.75
N THR A 111 -6.85 14.12 -4.96
CA THR A 111 -7.07 13.09 -5.98
C THR A 111 -5.82 12.29 -6.21
N PHE A 112 -5.98 11.05 -6.63
CA PHE A 112 -4.89 10.12 -6.78
C PHE A 112 -4.75 9.67 -8.24
N ILE A 113 -3.50 9.59 -8.70
CA ILE A 113 -3.11 9.02 -9.98
C ILE A 113 -2.23 7.82 -9.67
N GLN A 114 -2.75 6.60 -9.89
CA GLN A 114 -1.98 5.39 -9.65
C GLN A 114 -1.13 5.05 -10.87
N HIS A 115 0.14 4.70 -10.63
CA HIS A 115 1.03 4.08 -11.58
C HIS A 115 1.61 2.79 -11.00
N CYS A 116 1.43 1.68 -11.73
CA CYS A 116 2.07 0.42 -11.40
C CYS A 116 3.35 0.25 -12.20
N PHE A 117 4.38 -0.34 -11.61
CA PHE A 117 5.66 -0.59 -12.25
C PHE A 117 6.18 -2.01 -11.93
N ARG A 118 7.05 -2.52 -12.79
CA ARG A 118 7.81 -3.77 -12.56
C ARG A 118 9.28 -3.49 -12.30
N ASN A 119 9.81 -2.46 -12.91
CA ASN A 119 11.19 -2.03 -12.72
C ASN A 119 11.20 -0.53 -12.42
N LEU A 120 11.62 -0.18 -11.21
CA LEU A 120 11.63 1.21 -10.74
C LEU A 120 12.71 2.03 -11.44
N SER A 121 13.83 1.41 -11.83
CA SER A 121 14.96 2.08 -12.48
C SER A 121 14.67 2.51 -13.92
N GLU A 122 13.66 1.96 -14.57
CA GLU A 122 13.25 2.29 -15.94
C GLU A 122 12.28 3.45 -16.04
N LEU A 123 11.85 4.02 -14.90
CA LEU A 123 10.81 5.03 -14.88
C LEU A 123 11.33 6.45 -15.14
N ASP A 124 10.63 7.17 -16.01
CA ASP A 124 10.80 8.62 -16.15
C ASP A 124 9.92 9.37 -15.14
N PHE A 125 10.49 9.64 -13.97
CA PHE A 125 9.78 10.37 -12.89
C PHE A 125 9.34 11.77 -13.32
N SER A 126 10.07 12.45 -14.18
CA SER A 126 9.68 13.77 -14.67
C SER A 126 8.38 13.70 -15.48
N ARG A 127 8.25 12.67 -16.31
CA ARG A 127 7.04 12.43 -17.10
C ARG A 127 5.85 12.01 -16.23
N ILE A 128 6.10 11.12 -15.25
CA ILE A 128 5.08 10.65 -14.29
C ILE A 128 4.55 11.82 -13.49
N MET A 129 5.46 12.66 -12.97
CA MET A 129 5.11 13.80 -12.13
C MET A 129 4.58 15.02 -12.88
N ALA A 130 4.56 15.03 -14.21
CA ALA A 130 4.07 16.17 -15.00
C ALA A 130 2.62 16.58 -14.67
N LYS A 131 1.81 15.66 -14.13
CA LYS A 131 0.40 15.87 -13.78
C LYS A 131 0.09 15.73 -12.30
N ALA A 132 1.11 15.58 -11.46
CA ALA A 132 0.98 15.40 -10.03
C ALA A 132 1.71 16.50 -9.26
N ASP A 133 1.19 16.85 -8.09
CA ASP A 133 1.75 17.87 -7.22
C ASP A 133 2.73 17.25 -6.22
N ALA A 134 2.56 15.96 -5.91
CA ALA A 134 3.46 15.20 -5.03
C ALA A 134 3.39 13.69 -5.34
N MET A 135 4.30 12.91 -4.77
CA MET A 135 4.40 11.45 -4.98
C MET A 135 4.43 10.70 -3.66
N ILE A 136 3.72 9.58 -3.62
CA ILE A 136 3.92 8.50 -2.67
C ILE A 136 4.52 7.32 -3.44
N LEU A 137 5.70 6.87 -3.04
CA LEU A 137 6.39 5.74 -3.64
C LEU A 137 6.38 4.56 -2.67
N ILE A 138 5.83 3.43 -3.13
CA ILE A 138 5.99 2.12 -2.52
C ILE A 138 7.02 1.38 -3.36
N PRO A 139 8.28 1.27 -2.94
CA PRO A 139 9.31 0.61 -3.71
C PRO A 139 9.13 -0.92 -3.69
N THR A 140 9.80 -1.60 -4.62
CA THR A 140 10.03 -3.06 -4.57
C THR A 140 11.19 -3.38 -3.64
N ALA A 141 11.55 -4.67 -3.59
CA ALA A 141 12.77 -5.17 -2.93
C ALA A 141 14.07 -4.56 -3.48
N GLU A 142 14.02 -3.80 -4.57
CA GLU A 142 15.19 -3.17 -5.17
C GLU A 142 15.82 -2.15 -4.20
N ILE A 143 17.13 -2.20 -4.10
CA ILE A 143 17.90 -1.21 -3.35
C ILE A 143 17.71 0.15 -4.04
N ILE A 144 17.26 1.14 -3.30
CA ILE A 144 17.15 2.51 -3.80
C ILE A 144 18.56 3.09 -3.96
N SER A 145 19.11 3.00 -5.17
CA SER A 145 20.44 3.49 -5.51
C SER A 145 20.50 5.02 -5.50
N GLU A 146 21.72 5.58 -5.43
CA GLU A 146 21.90 7.04 -5.53
C GLU A 146 21.36 7.62 -6.84
N ASP A 147 21.47 6.91 -7.95
CA ASP A 147 20.97 7.38 -9.23
C ASP A 147 19.44 7.35 -9.28
N LEU A 148 18.82 6.37 -8.64
CA LEU A 148 17.37 6.35 -8.46
C LEU A 148 16.91 7.54 -7.58
N ILE A 149 17.63 7.84 -6.49
CA ILE A 149 17.37 9.02 -5.65
C ILE A 149 17.47 10.31 -6.47
N LYS A 150 18.51 10.48 -7.28
CA LYS A 150 18.63 11.63 -8.19
C LYS A 150 17.46 11.73 -9.14
N GLY A 151 17.03 10.61 -9.71
CA GLY A 151 15.85 10.53 -10.57
C GLY A 151 14.56 10.94 -9.86
N LEU A 152 14.34 10.46 -8.65
CA LEU A 152 13.18 10.81 -7.81
C LEU A 152 13.14 12.31 -7.48
N LEU A 153 14.27 12.91 -7.20
CA LEU A 153 14.38 14.32 -6.83
C LEU A 153 14.34 15.29 -8.02
N LYS A 154 14.58 14.80 -9.25
CA LYS A 154 14.62 15.63 -10.47
C LYS A 154 13.35 16.45 -10.73
N PRO A 155 12.12 15.94 -10.48
CA PRO A 155 10.90 16.73 -10.67
C PRO A 155 10.75 17.90 -9.69
N ALA A 156 11.58 18.00 -8.64
CA ALA A 156 11.50 19.00 -7.57
C ALA A 156 10.10 19.08 -6.92
N ARG A 157 9.48 17.93 -6.71
CA ARG A 157 8.17 17.78 -6.06
C ARG A 157 8.31 17.03 -4.74
N PRO A 158 7.43 17.27 -3.76
CA PRO A 158 7.42 16.50 -2.52
C PRO A 158 7.24 15.00 -2.75
N ILE A 159 8.02 14.20 -2.03
CA ILE A 159 8.00 12.74 -2.10
C ILE A 159 7.96 12.17 -0.70
N VAL A 160 7.15 11.14 -0.51
CA VAL A 160 7.20 10.23 0.64
C VAL A 160 7.46 8.82 0.12
N VAL A 161 8.53 8.19 0.60
CA VAL A 161 8.86 6.78 0.33
C VAL A 161 8.33 5.95 1.49
N LEU A 162 7.68 4.83 1.18
CA LEU A 162 7.07 3.95 2.15
C LEU A 162 7.83 2.63 2.27
N LEU A 163 7.68 1.97 3.42
CA LEU A 163 8.12 0.60 3.74
C LEU A 163 9.63 0.39 3.83
N GLN A 164 10.44 0.96 2.98
CA GLN A 164 11.89 0.84 3.09
C GLN A 164 12.47 1.88 4.06
N HIS A 165 13.50 1.51 4.82
CA HIS A 165 14.24 2.41 5.69
C HIS A 165 15.20 3.29 4.87
N LEU A 166 14.67 4.35 4.27
CA LEU A 166 15.45 5.30 3.48
C LEU A 166 15.83 6.53 4.32
N ARG A 167 17.09 6.62 4.72
CA ARG A 167 17.62 7.81 5.41
C ARG A 167 18.25 8.76 4.40
N HIS A 168 17.47 9.72 3.92
CA HIS A 168 17.92 10.75 2.99
C HIS A 168 17.44 12.14 3.41
N PRO A 169 18.29 13.20 3.38
CA PRO A 169 17.95 14.54 3.92
C PRO A 169 16.81 15.25 3.16
N MET A 170 16.48 14.81 1.95
CA MET A 170 15.47 15.45 1.08
C MET A 170 14.24 14.54 0.81
N ILE A 171 14.21 13.32 1.30
CA ILE A 171 13.13 12.38 1.04
C ILE A 171 12.48 11.98 2.36
N ASN A 172 11.19 12.29 2.48
CA ASN A 172 10.40 11.85 3.62
C ASN A 172 10.15 10.35 3.56
N ASN A 173 10.12 9.70 4.71
CA ASN A 173 9.99 8.26 4.78
C ASN A 173 9.01 7.83 5.88
N VAL A 174 8.17 6.86 5.57
CA VAL A 174 7.34 6.14 6.55
C VAL A 174 7.60 4.65 6.39
N CYS A 175 8.15 4.03 7.41
CA CYS A 175 8.48 2.61 7.43
C CYS A 175 7.90 1.91 8.66
N ILE A 176 8.05 0.59 8.70
CA ILE A 176 7.64 -0.25 9.82
C ILE A 176 8.91 -0.64 10.58
N ASN A 177 8.81 -0.77 11.89
CA ASN A 177 9.88 -1.38 12.68
C ASN A 177 9.86 -2.90 12.47
N ASP A 178 10.45 -3.34 11.35
CA ASP A 178 10.46 -4.75 10.94
C ASP A 178 11.30 -5.62 11.89
N PHE A 179 12.34 -5.04 12.51
CA PHE A 179 13.08 -5.74 13.56
C PHE A 179 12.16 -6.07 14.74
N ARG A 180 11.34 -5.11 15.17
CA ARG A 180 10.37 -5.32 16.26
C ARG A 180 9.26 -6.32 15.89
N VAL A 181 8.88 -6.41 14.61
CA VAL A 181 7.97 -7.47 14.12
C VAL A 181 8.54 -8.86 14.46
N GLY A 182 9.80 -9.09 14.13
CA GLY A 182 10.46 -10.36 14.42
C GLY A 182 10.58 -10.65 15.91
N GLU A 183 10.99 -9.64 16.71
CA GLU A 183 11.07 -9.80 18.17
C GLU A 183 9.72 -10.18 18.79
N LEU A 184 8.65 -9.45 18.42
CA LEU A 184 7.31 -9.72 18.94
C LEU A 184 6.83 -11.14 18.61
N ALA A 185 7.15 -11.63 17.41
CA ALA A 185 6.81 -12.98 17.00
C ALA A 185 7.51 -14.04 17.86
N ALA A 186 8.82 -13.93 18.05
CA ALA A 186 9.58 -14.85 18.90
C ALA A 186 9.10 -14.79 20.37
N GLU A 187 8.90 -13.59 20.90
CA GLU A 187 8.40 -13.37 22.27
C GLU A 187 7.01 -13.98 22.49
N ALA A 188 6.09 -13.81 21.51
CA ALA A 188 4.73 -14.32 21.62
C ALA A 188 4.71 -15.86 21.65
N LEU A 189 5.45 -16.51 20.76
CA LEU A 189 5.54 -17.97 20.67
C LEU A 189 6.30 -18.57 21.87
N ALA A 190 7.37 -17.91 22.32
CA ALA A 190 8.09 -18.34 23.53
C ALA A 190 7.22 -18.32 24.79
N ARG A 191 6.38 -17.30 24.96
CA ARG A 191 5.42 -17.21 26.10
C ARG A 191 4.40 -18.35 26.11
N ARG A 192 4.13 -18.97 24.97
CA ARG A 192 3.28 -20.18 24.83
C ARG A 192 4.04 -21.47 25.03
N GLY A 193 5.34 -21.40 25.31
CA GLY A 193 6.19 -22.55 25.61
C GLY A 193 6.86 -23.21 24.41
N HIS A 194 6.70 -22.63 23.21
CA HIS A 194 7.37 -23.13 22.02
C HIS A 194 8.88 -22.83 22.08
N LYS A 195 9.71 -23.84 21.79
CA LYS A 195 11.17 -23.71 21.73
C LYS A 195 11.71 -23.89 20.31
N ARG A 196 11.07 -24.76 19.53
CA ARG A 196 11.41 -25.01 18.12
C ARG A 196 10.36 -24.33 17.23
N ILE A 197 10.74 -23.22 16.63
CA ILE A 197 9.85 -22.37 15.85
C ILE A 197 10.40 -22.22 14.43
N LEU A 198 9.63 -22.63 13.43
CA LEU A 198 9.98 -22.42 12.03
C LEU A 198 9.76 -20.95 11.67
N PHE A 199 10.81 -20.25 11.24
CA PHE A 199 10.67 -18.97 10.56
C PHE A 199 10.44 -19.22 9.07
N LEU A 200 9.25 -18.87 8.57
CA LEU A 200 8.87 -19.07 7.17
C LEU A 200 8.99 -17.74 6.42
N LYS A 201 10.02 -17.63 5.57
CA LYS A 201 10.22 -16.50 4.66
C LYS A 201 9.45 -16.74 3.37
N THR A 202 8.54 -15.85 3.05
CA THR A 202 7.58 -15.98 1.94
C THR A 202 7.54 -14.77 1.01
N GLU A 203 8.51 -13.91 1.13
CA GLU A 203 8.70 -12.72 0.30
C GLU A 203 10.12 -12.71 -0.27
N PRO A 204 10.39 -11.96 -1.35
CA PRO A 204 11.73 -11.81 -1.90
C PRO A 204 12.76 -11.37 -0.85
N ASP A 205 14.03 -11.59 -1.12
CA ASP A 205 15.10 -11.17 -0.21
C ASP A 205 15.30 -9.66 -0.26
N GLU A 206 14.70 -8.98 0.70
CA GLU A 206 14.73 -7.53 0.85
C GLU A 206 15.05 -7.10 2.29
N THR A 207 15.29 -5.81 2.48
CA THR A 207 15.68 -5.26 3.78
C THR A 207 14.65 -5.57 4.87
N THR A 208 13.36 -5.44 4.58
CA THR A 208 12.27 -5.72 5.52
C THR A 208 12.29 -7.17 6.01
N MET A 209 12.49 -8.13 5.10
CA MET A 209 12.58 -9.55 5.47
C MET A 209 13.80 -9.86 6.31
N ARG A 210 14.95 -9.26 5.97
CA ARG A 210 16.17 -9.42 6.77
C ARG A 210 16.03 -8.83 8.17
N GLU A 211 15.41 -7.65 8.29
CA GLU A 211 15.16 -7.04 9.60
C GLU A 211 14.18 -7.87 10.44
N ARG A 212 13.10 -8.40 9.87
CA ARG A 212 12.19 -9.32 10.57
C ARG A 212 12.91 -10.56 11.07
N PHE A 213 13.74 -11.17 10.24
CA PHE A 213 14.52 -12.34 10.64
C PHE A 213 15.57 -11.99 11.70
N ASN A 214 16.28 -10.88 11.57
CA ASN A 214 17.26 -10.44 12.56
C ASN A 214 16.61 -10.18 13.92
N GLY A 215 15.45 -9.51 13.95
CA GLY A 215 14.68 -9.32 15.17
C GLY A 215 14.21 -10.62 15.80
N PHE A 216 13.67 -11.54 14.98
CA PHE A 216 13.27 -12.87 15.44
C PHE A 216 14.44 -13.64 16.05
N ARG A 217 15.56 -13.71 15.34
CA ARG A 217 16.77 -14.40 15.80
C ARG A 217 17.33 -13.79 17.09
N SER A 218 17.44 -12.48 17.16
CA SER A 218 17.90 -11.77 18.36
C SER A 218 17.04 -12.09 19.59
N ALA A 219 15.72 -12.07 19.45
CA ALA A 219 14.82 -12.45 20.53
C ALA A 219 14.89 -13.93 20.86
N ALA A 220 15.01 -14.81 19.85
CA ALA A 220 15.13 -16.25 20.04
C ALA A 220 16.40 -16.60 20.84
N GLU A 221 17.55 -16.03 20.51
CA GLU A 221 18.81 -16.18 21.26
C GLU A 221 18.65 -15.74 22.73
N ARG A 222 18.07 -14.56 22.94
CA ARG A 222 17.83 -13.99 24.29
C ARG A 222 16.87 -14.85 25.14
N LEU A 223 15.91 -15.51 24.50
CA LEU A 223 14.88 -16.32 25.16
C LEU A 223 15.26 -17.82 25.27
N GLY A 224 16.42 -18.22 24.74
CA GLY A 224 16.88 -19.59 24.73
C GLY A 224 16.04 -20.52 23.84
N LEU A 225 15.52 -19.98 22.73
CA LEU A 225 14.87 -20.78 21.70
C LEU A 225 15.91 -21.42 20.78
N GLU A 226 15.53 -22.48 20.11
CA GLU A 226 16.38 -23.12 19.12
C GLU A 226 16.41 -22.27 17.84
N CYS A 227 17.63 -22.02 17.32
CA CYS A 227 17.87 -21.10 16.20
C CYS A 227 18.72 -21.78 15.11
N GLY A 228 18.55 -23.09 14.88
CA GLY A 228 19.27 -23.80 13.83
C GLY A 228 18.88 -23.32 12.43
N GLU A 229 19.79 -23.49 11.46
CA GLU A 229 19.53 -23.12 10.05
C GLU A 229 18.33 -23.89 9.49
N GLU A 230 18.06 -25.08 9.99
CA GLU A 230 16.90 -25.91 9.61
C GLU A 230 15.55 -25.29 9.99
N LEU A 231 15.55 -24.35 10.95
CA LEU A 231 14.36 -23.59 11.38
C LEU A 231 14.17 -22.28 10.61
N TYR A 232 15.09 -21.91 9.75
CA TYR A 232 14.92 -20.84 8.77
C TYR A 232 14.53 -21.44 7.42
N PHE A 233 13.30 -21.23 7.00
CA PHE A 233 12.79 -21.80 5.77
C PHE A 233 12.44 -20.70 4.75
N ASP A 234 13.30 -20.57 3.74
CA ASP A 234 13.12 -19.64 2.62
C ASP A 234 12.38 -20.36 1.48
N THR A 235 11.26 -19.81 1.05
CA THR A 235 10.50 -20.33 -0.09
C THR A 235 11.14 -19.96 -1.43
N HIS A 236 12.21 -19.16 -1.41
CA HIS A 236 12.92 -18.63 -2.60
C HIS A 236 11.99 -17.89 -3.58
N LEU A 237 10.95 -17.22 -3.03
CA LEU A 237 10.02 -16.43 -3.83
C LEU A 237 10.78 -15.34 -4.58
N ARG A 238 10.54 -15.24 -5.89
CA ARG A 238 11.05 -14.16 -6.72
C ARG A 238 10.02 -13.02 -6.81
N ALA A 239 10.51 -11.84 -7.11
CA ALA A 239 9.62 -10.70 -7.34
C ALA A 239 8.56 -11.02 -8.42
N PHE A 240 7.31 -10.65 -8.16
CA PHE A 240 6.15 -10.86 -9.02
C PHE A 240 5.64 -12.31 -9.15
N GLU A 241 6.22 -13.27 -8.45
CA GLU A 241 5.66 -14.62 -8.34
C GLU A 241 4.48 -14.65 -7.34
N PRO A 242 3.54 -15.63 -7.46
CA PRO A 242 2.40 -15.74 -6.56
C PRO A 242 2.82 -16.26 -5.18
N ALA A 243 2.99 -15.38 -4.21
CA ALA A 243 3.50 -15.68 -2.88
C ALA A 243 2.72 -16.80 -2.16
N LEU A 244 1.39 -16.78 -2.20
CA LEU A 244 0.54 -17.77 -1.55
C LEU A 244 0.76 -19.18 -2.09
N GLU A 245 0.80 -19.33 -3.41
CA GLU A 245 0.98 -20.63 -4.06
C GLU A 245 2.39 -21.16 -3.85
N THR A 246 3.40 -20.30 -3.97
CA THR A 246 4.81 -20.68 -3.75
C THR A 246 5.03 -21.12 -2.30
N ALA A 247 4.51 -20.38 -1.33
CA ALA A 247 4.59 -20.74 0.08
C ALA A 247 3.88 -22.08 0.38
N TYR A 248 2.69 -22.28 -0.18
CA TYR A 248 1.94 -23.52 0.00
C TYR A 248 2.72 -24.72 -0.55
N ARG A 249 3.23 -24.67 -1.78
CA ARG A 249 3.99 -25.75 -2.39
C ARG A 249 5.27 -26.05 -1.59
N ALA A 250 6.05 -25.02 -1.29
CA ALA A 250 7.31 -25.19 -0.57
C ALA A 250 7.10 -25.83 0.83
N LEU A 251 6.07 -25.39 1.56
CA LEU A 251 5.77 -25.97 2.87
C LEU A 251 5.20 -27.39 2.75
N SER A 252 4.35 -27.68 1.76
CA SER A 252 3.87 -29.04 1.50
C SER A 252 5.01 -29.99 1.17
N ASP A 253 5.91 -29.60 0.27
CA ASP A 253 7.11 -30.40 -0.07
C ASP A 253 8.02 -30.65 1.14
N ARG A 254 8.06 -29.73 2.11
CA ARG A 254 8.77 -29.95 3.37
C ARG A 254 8.04 -30.96 4.26
N LEU A 255 6.73 -30.87 4.37
CA LEU A 255 5.90 -31.76 5.20
C LEU A 255 5.82 -33.19 4.64
N ASP A 256 5.89 -33.36 3.31
CA ASP A 256 5.96 -34.65 2.64
C ASP A 256 7.21 -35.47 3.04
N LYS A 257 8.27 -34.81 3.48
CA LYS A 257 9.52 -35.47 3.92
C LYS A 257 9.44 -36.10 5.30
N GLY A 258 8.39 -35.80 6.05
CA GLY A 258 8.19 -36.36 7.39
C GLY A 258 7.43 -35.43 8.34
N LYS A 259 7.27 -35.88 9.57
CA LYS A 259 6.65 -35.04 10.60
C LYS A 259 7.45 -33.76 10.84
N PRO A 260 6.77 -32.62 11.10
CA PRO A 260 7.46 -31.38 11.41
C PRO A 260 8.36 -31.53 12.63
N ASP A 261 9.55 -31.04 12.56
CA ASP A 261 10.52 -30.92 13.63
C ASP A 261 10.39 -29.64 14.45
N PHE A 262 9.29 -28.90 14.26
CA PHE A 262 8.92 -27.67 14.96
C PHE A 262 7.51 -27.78 15.53
N THR A 263 7.25 -27.04 16.61
CA THR A 263 5.92 -26.99 17.28
C THR A 263 5.16 -25.71 16.98
N ALA A 264 5.80 -24.75 16.37
CA ALA A 264 5.19 -23.50 15.94
C ALA A 264 5.84 -22.98 14.66
N LEU A 265 5.12 -22.14 13.94
CA LEU A 265 5.56 -21.49 12.72
C LEU A 265 5.26 -19.99 12.82
N PHE A 266 6.28 -19.17 12.56
CA PHE A 266 6.10 -17.75 12.29
C PHE A 266 6.27 -17.49 10.78
N SER A 267 5.21 -17.06 10.13
CA SER A 267 5.26 -16.59 8.74
C SER A 267 5.56 -15.11 8.68
N ALA A 268 6.58 -14.74 7.90
CA ALA A 268 6.98 -13.35 7.72
C ALA A 268 5.98 -12.50 6.90
N SER A 269 4.94 -13.12 6.31
CA SER A 269 3.83 -12.45 5.64
C SER A 269 2.50 -13.17 5.85
N LEU A 270 1.39 -12.47 5.58
CA LEU A 270 0.04 -13.05 5.63
C LEU A 270 -0.14 -14.17 4.61
N SER A 271 0.42 -14.03 3.41
CA SER A 271 0.35 -15.05 2.37
C SER A 271 0.91 -16.40 2.83
N GLY A 272 2.03 -16.39 3.52
CA GLY A 272 2.60 -17.59 4.10
C GLY A 272 1.79 -18.16 5.27
N GLY A 273 1.18 -17.30 6.10
CA GLY A 273 0.26 -17.72 7.14
C GLY A 273 -0.95 -18.47 6.57
N LEU A 274 -1.58 -17.92 5.53
CA LEU A 274 -2.71 -18.56 4.82
C LEU A 274 -2.30 -19.89 4.16
N ALA A 275 -1.14 -19.90 3.51
CA ALA A 275 -0.59 -21.10 2.89
C ALA A 275 -0.31 -22.21 3.93
N SER A 276 0.18 -21.82 5.12
CA SER A 276 0.48 -22.77 6.21
C SER A 276 -0.77 -23.47 6.71
N TYR A 277 -1.89 -22.75 6.86
CA TYR A 277 -3.16 -23.39 7.26
C TYR A 277 -3.59 -24.52 6.32
N ARG A 278 -3.48 -24.27 5.02
CA ARG A 278 -3.84 -25.27 4.03
C ARG A 278 -2.85 -26.45 4.04
N ALA A 279 -1.55 -26.16 4.01
CA ALA A 279 -0.52 -27.20 3.97
C ALA A 279 -0.59 -28.11 5.21
N LEU A 280 -0.68 -27.53 6.42
CA LEU A 280 -0.80 -28.29 7.66
C LEU A 280 -2.05 -29.18 7.66
N ARG A 281 -3.21 -28.63 7.30
CA ARG A 281 -4.47 -29.39 7.25
C ARG A 281 -4.42 -30.55 6.26
N GLU A 282 -3.85 -30.36 5.08
CA GLU A 282 -3.76 -31.43 4.06
C GLU A 282 -2.79 -32.54 4.49
N HIS A 283 -1.84 -32.26 5.39
CA HIS A 283 -0.97 -33.25 6.02
C HIS A 283 -1.51 -33.78 7.36
N GLY A 284 -2.79 -33.51 7.66
CA GLY A 284 -3.44 -34.02 8.89
C GLY A 284 -2.98 -33.36 10.18
N LEU A 285 -2.31 -32.22 10.13
CA LEU A 285 -1.84 -31.46 11.28
C LEU A 285 -2.86 -30.37 11.66
N ARG A 286 -3.18 -30.32 12.95
CA ARG A 286 -4.16 -29.36 13.49
C ARG A 286 -3.46 -28.09 13.97
N VAL A 287 -4.14 -26.98 13.79
CA VAL A 287 -3.73 -25.67 14.31
C VAL A 287 -4.70 -25.31 15.45
N PRO A 288 -4.23 -25.01 16.66
CA PRO A 288 -2.82 -24.94 17.10
C PRO A 288 -2.24 -26.25 17.68
N GLU A 289 -3.04 -27.32 17.85
CA GLU A 289 -2.72 -28.47 18.69
C GLU A 289 -1.45 -29.22 18.28
N ASP A 290 -1.20 -29.33 16.97
CA ASP A 290 -0.01 -30.01 16.44
C ASP A 290 1.06 -28.98 16.03
N VAL A 291 0.65 -27.84 15.46
CA VAL A 291 1.52 -26.72 15.09
C VAL A 291 0.81 -25.39 15.32
N ALA A 292 1.33 -24.56 16.20
CA ALA A 292 0.87 -23.18 16.35
C ALA A 292 1.30 -22.31 15.16
N VAL A 293 0.44 -21.39 14.72
CA VAL A 293 0.73 -20.50 13.58
C VAL A 293 0.59 -19.06 14.00
N LEU A 294 1.63 -18.28 13.78
CA LEU A 294 1.66 -16.82 13.89
C LEU A 294 2.11 -16.23 12.55
N ALA A 295 1.51 -15.16 12.09
CA ALA A 295 1.94 -14.50 10.86
C ALA A 295 2.10 -12.99 11.06
N TYR A 296 2.97 -12.35 10.27
CA TYR A 296 2.86 -10.92 10.08
C TYR A 296 1.65 -10.65 9.17
N SER A 297 0.85 -9.66 9.56
CA SER A 297 -0.26 -9.16 8.76
C SER A 297 -0.28 -7.65 8.89
N GLY A 298 -0.02 -6.94 7.79
CA GLY A 298 -0.03 -5.48 7.79
C GLY A 298 -1.38 -4.89 8.24
N GLU A 299 -2.47 -5.59 7.92
CA GLU A 299 -3.80 -5.31 8.47
C GLU A 299 -4.53 -6.63 8.76
N ALA A 300 -5.12 -6.73 9.95
CA ALA A 300 -5.78 -7.94 10.43
C ALA A 300 -7.08 -8.33 9.69
N ASN A 301 -7.33 -7.82 8.50
CA ASN A 301 -8.64 -7.96 7.82
C ASN A 301 -9.08 -9.41 7.58
N LEU A 302 -8.16 -10.34 7.37
CA LEU A 302 -8.48 -11.74 7.13
C LEU A 302 -8.20 -12.65 8.33
N ALA A 303 -7.23 -12.28 9.16
CA ALA A 303 -6.76 -13.10 10.27
C ALA A 303 -7.89 -13.54 11.24
N PRO A 304 -8.85 -12.67 11.65
CA PRO A 304 -9.95 -13.06 12.52
C PRO A 304 -10.95 -14.03 11.92
N TYR A 305 -11.00 -14.15 10.58
CA TYR A 305 -12.00 -14.95 9.86
C TYR A 305 -11.48 -16.31 9.43
N LEU A 306 -10.24 -16.65 9.76
CA LEU A 306 -9.72 -17.99 9.56
C LEU A 306 -10.26 -18.95 10.64
N THR A 307 -10.11 -20.25 10.42
CA THR A 307 -10.52 -21.27 11.36
C THR A 307 -9.36 -22.21 11.65
N PRO A 308 -8.80 -22.14 12.88
CA PRO A 308 -9.08 -21.14 13.92
C PRO A 308 -8.62 -19.71 13.54
N PRO A 309 -9.12 -18.65 14.22
CA PRO A 309 -8.66 -17.28 13.98
C PRO A 309 -7.14 -17.14 14.13
N LEU A 310 -6.49 -16.54 13.13
CA LEU A 310 -5.03 -16.43 13.05
C LEU A 310 -4.48 -15.34 13.99
N SER A 311 -3.58 -15.71 14.87
CA SER A 311 -2.74 -14.78 15.63
C SER A 311 -1.76 -14.07 14.70
N SER A 312 -1.57 -12.77 14.89
CA SER A 312 -0.74 -11.98 13.99
C SER A 312 0.05 -10.88 14.70
N VAL A 313 1.21 -10.56 14.13
CA VAL A 313 1.89 -9.30 14.39
C VAL A 313 1.40 -8.30 13.37
N GLU A 314 0.87 -7.18 13.82
CA GLU A 314 0.07 -6.24 13.03
C GLU A 314 0.60 -4.82 13.15
N ILE A 315 0.26 -3.99 12.17
CA ILE A 315 0.36 -2.53 12.27
C ILE A 315 -1.03 -1.91 12.19
N ASN A 316 -1.17 -0.69 12.66
CA ASN A 316 -2.37 0.09 12.43
C ASN A 316 -2.29 0.74 11.04
N SER A 317 -2.98 0.16 10.05
CA SER A 317 -2.97 0.66 8.67
C SER A 317 -3.57 2.06 8.54
N GLU A 318 -4.58 2.42 9.36
CA GLU A 318 -5.15 3.77 9.34
C GLU A 318 -4.12 4.80 9.83
N GLU A 319 -3.38 4.46 10.87
CA GLU A 319 -2.27 5.29 11.37
C GLU A 319 -1.17 5.43 10.33
N PHE A 320 -0.80 4.34 9.65
CA PHE A 320 0.17 4.35 8.54
C PHE A 320 -0.27 5.31 7.42
N GLY A 321 -1.53 5.24 7.00
CA GLY A 321 -2.09 6.13 5.98
C GLY A 321 -2.11 7.59 6.42
N GLU A 322 -2.53 7.87 7.66
CA GLU A 322 -2.57 9.23 8.20
C GLU A 322 -1.15 9.83 8.34
N PHE A 323 -0.16 9.09 8.81
CA PHE A 323 1.22 9.57 8.88
C PHE A 323 1.79 9.88 7.49
N SER A 324 1.57 8.98 6.53
CA SER A 324 2.03 9.17 5.15
C SER A 324 1.45 10.44 4.52
N VAL A 325 0.15 10.63 4.68
CA VAL A 325 -0.58 11.78 4.13
C VAL A 325 -0.24 13.07 4.90
N ASN A 326 -0.12 13.04 6.23
CA ASN A 326 0.29 14.20 7.02
C ASN A 326 1.68 14.69 6.65
N LEU A 327 2.60 13.75 6.45
CA LEU A 327 3.98 14.07 6.09
C LEU A 327 4.04 14.71 4.70
N LEU A 328 3.28 14.17 3.74
CA LEU A 328 3.20 14.73 2.40
C LEU A 328 2.49 16.10 2.38
N ASP A 329 1.45 16.28 3.19
CA ASP A 329 0.74 17.58 3.34
C ASP A 329 1.64 18.67 3.90
N LYS A 330 2.43 18.35 4.94
CA LYS A 330 3.45 19.26 5.47
C LYS A 330 4.49 19.65 4.40
N ALA A 331 4.92 18.67 3.59
CA ALA A 331 5.88 18.89 2.52
C ALA A 331 5.29 19.76 1.41
N LEU A 332 4.04 19.54 0.99
CA LEU A 332 3.31 20.35 0.02
C LEU A 332 3.15 21.81 0.47
N LYS A 333 2.91 22.01 1.76
CA LYS A 333 2.78 23.36 2.36
C LYS A 333 4.12 24.04 2.63
N GLY A 334 5.25 23.38 2.36
CA GLY A 334 6.58 23.91 2.64
C GLY A 334 6.87 24.13 4.14
N SER A 335 6.14 23.42 5.01
CA SER A 335 6.29 23.55 6.47
C SER A 335 7.38 22.67 7.07
N LEU A 336 7.98 21.78 6.27
CA LEU A 336 9.11 20.95 6.68
C LEU A 336 10.43 21.68 6.43
N LYS A 337 11.28 21.76 7.45
CA LYS A 337 12.65 22.28 7.33
C LYS A 337 13.62 21.22 6.77
N ASN A 338 13.40 19.97 7.16
CA ASN A 338 14.16 18.79 6.73
C ASN A 338 13.19 17.66 6.44
N ALA A 339 13.65 16.63 5.73
CA ALA A 339 12.88 15.41 5.58
C ALA A 339 12.68 14.72 6.94
N GLU A 340 11.47 14.26 7.19
CA GLU A 340 11.11 13.51 8.39
C GLU A 340 11.08 12.02 8.08
N GLN A 341 11.41 11.22 9.10
CA GLN A 341 11.30 9.76 9.06
C GLN A 341 10.39 9.31 10.20
N ILE A 342 9.38 8.54 9.86
CA ILE A 342 8.38 8.00 10.79
C ILE A 342 8.47 6.48 10.75
N GLU A 343 8.68 5.88 11.92
CA GLU A 343 8.71 4.44 12.08
C GLU A 343 7.49 3.97 12.86
N ILE A 344 6.62 3.19 12.20
CA ILE A 344 5.41 2.63 12.77
C ILE A 344 5.77 1.42 13.63
N GLN A 345 5.26 1.41 14.87
CA GLN A 345 5.51 0.32 15.79
C GLN A 345 4.45 -0.79 15.61
N PRO A 346 4.88 -2.05 15.42
CA PRO A 346 3.96 -3.18 15.35
C PRO A 346 3.45 -3.57 16.75
N HIS A 347 2.33 -4.27 16.76
CA HIS A 347 1.77 -4.91 17.95
C HIS A 347 1.36 -6.35 17.65
N CYS A 348 1.17 -7.16 18.68
CA CYS A 348 0.77 -8.55 18.53
C CYS A 348 -0.69 -8.74 18.95
N SER A 349 -1.50 -9.30 18.03
CA SER A 349 -2.90 -9.66 18.26
C SER A 349 -3.00 -11.20 18.40
N LEU A 350 -3.13 -11.67 19.64
CA LEU A 350 -3.23 -13.10 19.92
C LEU A 350 -4.66 -13.59 19.70
N ARG A 351 -4.78 -14.72 19.00
CA ARG A 351 -6.05 -15.40 18.70
C ARG A 351 -5.87 -16.94 18.93
N GLU A 352 -6.74 -17.73 18.35
CA GLU A 352 -6.85 -19.16 18.64
C GLU A 352 -5.83 -20.05 17.90
N SER A 353 -5.02 -19.51 17.00
CA SER A 353 -3.99 -20.27 16.24
C SER A 353 -2.70 -20.53 17.02
N MET A 354 -2.66 -20.11 18.30
CA MET A 354 -1.51 -20.25 19.19
C MET A 354 -1.92 -20.77 20.56
#